data_ecd3d2f454fad03918d957b436462c31
#
_entry.id   ecd3d2f454fad03918d957b436462c31
#
_cell.length_a   1.000
_cell.length_b   1.000
_cell.length_c   1.000
_cell.angle_alpha   90.00
_cell.angle_beta   90.00
_cell.angle_gamma   90.00
#
_symmetry.space_group_name_H-M   'P 1'
#
loop_
_entity.id
_entity.type
_entity.pdbx_description
1 polymer ?
#
loop_
_entity_poly.entity_id
_entity_poly.type
_entity_poly.pdbx_seq_one_letter_code
_entity_poly.pdbx_strand_id
1 'polypeptide(L)'
;MTKAQLIEVAQPYCDSSFTAPPDPTKFYTAWNSMKTLVQKDLVYEHGRPLRRYLLSEEGWEVVKRLQKTLPGAQNAISSAGDSQANATAQSQSGSTATGTRLSEGDEDGPVDVQEDLTEQDIANIEPVFLPPKSFTIQLVLDTREVRTPADRDYISGELQKQGITPQVRALEVGDAMWVAKCNDPNYLTRHGEEGDEVMLDWIIERKRLDDLIGSIKDGRFHEQKFRLRRSGIKNVIYLIEEFAVTHPDSASGSGTQYQEMVASAIASTQVLNEYFIKKTKHLDESIRYLARMTLLLRKMYGVQDPPSTPAVQAESDTNTARATSPPTHISKIALIPGRRLTTDSYLTVLDNLRSQDSSVTYGVSFSTFGALTSKSDILTLRDVFLKMLMCTRGVTGEKALEIQQIWPTPRHLVEAYMALEPSARETMISARMQEVVGRKKVAKELSKRIAEIWGQAT
;
A
#
# COMPACT_ATOMS: atom_id res chain seq x y z
N MET A 1 22.93 22.19 -1.47
CA MET A 1 24.25 22.01 -2.12
C MET A 1 24.17 22.43 -3.57
N THR A 2 25.26 22.85 -4.19
CA THR A 2 25.32 23.10 -5.65
C THR A 2 25.53 21.78 -6.40
N LYS A 3 25.32 21.79 -7.73
CA LYS A 3 25.58 20.61 -8.58
C LYS A 3 27.00 20.07 -8.41
N ALA A 4 28.00 20.94 -8.43
CA ALA A 4 29.39 20.54 -8.29
C ALA A 4 29.69 19.87 -6.94
N GLN A 5 29.20 20.46 -5.86
CA GLN A 5 29.32 19.89 -4.51
C GLN A 5 28.61 18.54 -4.36
N LEU A 6 27.43 18.38 -4.96
CA LEU A 6 26.72 17.10 -4.92
C LEU A 6 27.47 16.01 -5.70
N ILE A 7 28.01 16.34 -6.86
CA ILE A 7 28.79 15.41 -7.68
C ILE A 7 30.05 14.96 -6.91
N GLU A 8 30.77 15.90 -6.30
CA GLU A 8 31.98 15.63 -5.53
C GLU A 8 31.71 14.66 -4.38
N VAL A 9 30.61 14.86 -3.64
CA VAL A 9 30.25 14.00 -2.49
C VAL A 9 29.66 12.66 -2.94
N ALA A 10 28.87 12.62 -4.02
CA ALA A 10 28.15 11.41 -4.44
C ALA A 10 28.98 10.48 -5.34
N GLN A 11 29.98 10.99 -6.08
CA GLN A 11 30.74 10.18 -7.03
C GLN A 11 31.45 8.98 -6.38
N PRO A 12 32.04 9.06 -5.17
CA PRO A 12 32.66 7.90 -4.53
C PRO A 12 31.70 6.73 -4.23
N TYR A 13 30.39 6.99 -4.19
CA TYR A 13 29.35 6.00 -3.89
C TYR A 13 28.55 5.57 -5.13
N CYS A 14 28.98 5.97 -6.32
CA CYS A 14 28.26 5.68 -7.57
C CYS A 14 29.20 5.08 -8.61
N ASP A 15 28.86 3.90 -9.10
CA ASP A 15 29.63 3.20 -10.14
C ASP A 15 29.58 3.92 -11.49
N SER A 16 28.57 4.76 -11.72
CA SER A 16 28.39 5.54 -12.94
C SER A 16 28.88 6.97 -12.77
N SER A 17 29.58 7.52 -13.78
CA SER A 17 30.04 8.91 -13.74
C SER A 17 28.87 9.91 -13.82
N PHE A 18 28.92 10.92 -12.96
CA PHE A 18 27.99 12.05 -13.00
C PHE A 18 28.35 13.08 -14.08
N THR A 19 29.58 13.05 -14.61
CA THR A 19 30.08 14.07 -15.55
C THR A 19 30.33 13.54 -16.97
N ALA A 20 30.65 12.26 -17.11
CA ALA A 20 30.91 11.62 -18.40
C ALA A 20 29.95 10.44 -18.63
N PRO A 21 29.46 10.24 -19.86
CA PRO A 21 28.65 9.07 -20.18
C PRO A 21 29.52 7.80 -20.15
N PRO A 22 28.94 6.65 -19.76
CA PRO A 22 29.67 5.37 -19.70
C PRO A 22 30.11 4.83 -21.08
N ASP A 23 29.51 5.34 -22.14
CA ASP A 23 29.78 4.96 -23.53
C ASP A 23 29.79 6.25 -24.38
N PRO A 24 30.77 6.46 -25.28
CA PRO A 24 30.85 7.63 -26.16
C PRO A 24 29.63 7.82 -27.07
N THR A 25 28.85 6.77 -27.29
CA THR A 25 27.61 6.81 -28.06
C THR A 25 26.38 7.22 -27.24
N LYS A 26 26.49 7.30 -25.92
CA LYS A 26 25.39 7.63 -25.01
C LYS A 26 25.54 9.06 -24.47
N PHE A 27 24.45 9.81 -24.50
CA PHE A 27 24.40 11.19 -23.99
C PHE A 27 23.96 11.28 -22.51
N TYR A 28 23.87 10.14 -21.80
CA TYR A 28 23.34 10.10 -20.44
C TYR A 28 24.47 9.91 -19.42
N THR A 29 24.47 10.75 -18.41
CA THR A 29 25.33 10.65 -17.22
C THR A 29 24.47 10.28 -16.01
N ALA A 30 25.07 9.84 -14.91
CA ALA A 30 24.35 9.59 -13.66
C ALA A 30 23.58 10.83 -13.16
N TRP A 31 24.01 12.06 -13.55
CA TRP A 31 23.32 13.30 -13.23
C TRP A 31 21.90 13.38 -13.80
N ASN A 32 21.59 12.67 -14.87
CA ASN A 32 20.26 12.70 -15.45
C ASN A 32 19.17 12.18 -14.48
N SER A 33 19.56 11.33 -13.53
CA SER A 33 18.69 10.85 -12.46
C SER A 33 18.18 11.99 -11.57
N MET A 34 18.93 13.10 -11.43
CA MET A 34 18.52 14.27 -10.66
C MET A 34 17.20 14.87 -11.19
N LYS A 35 17.03 14.90 -12.51
CA LYS A 35 15.77 15.36 -13.12
C LYS A 35 14.57 14.53 -12.65
N THR A 36 14.76 13.22 -12.56
CA THR A 36 13.74 12.30 -12.07
C THR A 36 13.47 12.49 -10.58
N LEU A 37 14.52 12.75 -9.77
CA LEU A 37 14.36 13.02 -8.33
C LEU A 37 13.58 14.32 -8.09
N VAL A 38 13.86 15.38 -8.89
CA VAL A 38 13.12 16.64 -8.83
C VAL A 38 11.67 16.47 -9.32
N GLN A 39 11.44 15.69 -10.39
CA GLN A 39 10.09 15.41 -10.89
C GLN A 39 9.25 14.57 -9.91
N LYS A 40 9.91 13.78 -9.07
CA LYS A 40 9.26 12.98 -8.01
C LYS A 40 9.16 13.73 -6.68
N ASP A 41 9.50 15.00 -6.67
CA ASP A 41 9.51 15.86 -5.48
C ASP A 41 10.38 15.32 -4.31
N LEU A 42 11.37 14.48 -4.61
CA LEU A 42 12.32 13.97 -3.61
C LEU A 42 13.48 14.95 -3.36
N VAL A 43 13.71 15.85 -4.30
CA VAL A 43 14.75 16.90 -4.25
C VAL A 43 14.17 18.21 -4.70
N TYR A 44 14.36 19.26 -3.93
CA TYR A 44 14.03 20.63 -4.31
C TYR A 44 15.20 21.26 -5.06
N GLU A 45 14.87 21.90 -6.19
CA GLU A 45 15.78 22.70 -6.97
C GLU A 45 15.37 24.19 -6.86
N HIS A 46 16.26 25.06 -6.38
CA HIS A 46 15.96 26.50 -6.28
C HIS A 46 17.20 27.34 -6.58
N GLY A 47 16.98 28.62 -6.89
CA GLY A 47 18.00 29.63 -7.15
C GLY A 47 18.32 29.83 -8.63
N ARG A 48 18.53 31.11 -9.01
CA ARG A 48 19.05 31.53 -10.29
C ARG A 48 20.05 32.67 -10.03
N PRO A 49 21.21 32.69 -10.67
CA PRO A 49 21.71 31.81 -11.73
C PRO A 49 22.27 30.48 -11.22
N LEU A 50 22.61 30.36 -9.91
CA LEU A 50 23.21 29.16 -9.34
C LEU A 50 22.15 28.27 -8.70
N ARG A 51 21.88 27.11 -9.31
CA ARG A 51 20.93 26.14 -8.79
C ARG A 51 21.48 25.43 -7.56
N ARG A 52 20.66 25.33 -6.54
CA ARG A 52 20.92 24.58 -5.31
C ARG A 52 19.90 23.45 -5.17
N TYR A 53 20.34 22.34 -4.62
CA TYR A 53 19.56 21.12 -4.43
C TYR A 53 19.47 20.80 -2.94
N LEU A 54 18.27 20.47 -2.48
CA LEU A 54 17.96 20.08 -1.09
C LEU A 54 17.05 18.85 -1.15
N LEU A 55 17.20 17.92 -0.20
CA LEU A 55 16.23 16.86 -0.04
C LEU A 55 14.90 17.46 0.45
N SER A 56 13.80 16.96 -0.10
CA SER A 56 12.47 17.21 0.43
C SER A 56 12.24 16.36 1.70
N GLU A 57 11.11 16.56 2.36
CA GLU A 57 10.70 15.74 3.49
C GLU A 57 10.53 14.27 3.07
N GLU A 58 9.87 14.03 1.92
CA GLU A 58 9.77 12.69 1.33
C GLU A 58 11.14 12.13 0.92
N GLY A 59 12.02 13.00 0.42
CA GLY A 59 13.40 12.60 0.12
C GLY A 59 14.12 12.09 1.36
N TRP A 60 13.95 12.74 2.52
CA TRP A 60 14.48 12.29 3.79
C TRP A 60 13.87 10.97 4.27
N GLU A 61 12.57 10.79 4.10
CA GLU A 61 11.92 9.51 4.43
C GLU A 61 12.46 8.36 3.58
N VAL A 62 12.68 8.60 2.28
CA VAL A 62 13.30 7.61 1.39
C VAL A 62 14.73 7.28 1.86
N VAL A 63 15.53 8.29 2.24
CA VAL A 63 16.88 8.07 2.77
C VAL A 63 16.87 7.23 4.05
N LYS A 64 15.98 7.54 5.01
CA LYS A 64 15.83 6.77 6.25
C LYS A 64 15.47 5.29 5.97
N ARG A 65 14.63 5.04 4.98
CA ARG A 65 14.26 3.68 4.57
C ARG A 65 15.41 2.95 3.90
N LEU A 66 16.15 3.61 3.01
CA LEU A 66 17.33 3.05 2.38
C LEU A 66 18.43 2.71 3.40
N GLN A 67 18.61 3.53 4.42
CA GLN A 67 19.56 3.26 5.52
C GLN A 67 19.22 1.99 6.31
N LYS A 68 17.93 1.68 6.48
CA LYS A 68 17.51 0.43 7.15
C LYS A 68 17.78 -0.82 6.32
N THR A 69 17.88 -0.70 5.01
CA THR A 69 18.02 -1.83 4.07
C THR A 69 19.46 -2.13 3.64
N LEU A 70 20.39 -1.18 3.85
CA LEU A 70 21.79 -1.33 3.49
C LEU A 70 22.63 -1.72 4.71
N PRO A 71 23.15 -2.95 4.81
CA PRO A 71 24.07 -3.33 5.87
C PRO A 71 25.38 -2.56 5.68
N GLY A 72 25.69 -1.64 6.59
CA GLY A 72 26.94 -0.86 6.62
C GLY A 72 26.82 0.66 6.54
N ALA A 73 25.63 1.21 6.31
CA ALA A 73 25.44 2.67 6.17
C ALA A 73 25.33 3.45 7.51
N GLN A 74 25.49 2.79 8.65
CA GLN A 74 25.30 3.42 9.96
C GLN A 74 26.41 4.41 10.37
N ASN A 75 27.55 4.48 9.68
CA ASN A 75 28.70 5.27 10.12
C ASN A 75 28.96 6.58 9.35
N ALA A 76 28.11 6.98 8.41
CA ALA A 76 28.43 8.12 7.53
C ALA A 76 27.73 9.46 7.86
N ILE A 77 26.83 9.54 8.86
CA ILE A 77 25.99 10.74 9.06
C ILE A 77 26.17 11.43 10.43
N SER A 78 27.14 11.03 11.25
CA SER A 78 27.39 11.70 12.54
C SER A 78 28.24 12.99 12.47
N SER A 79 28.59 13.48 11.29
CA SER A 79 29.49 14.63 11.16
C SER A 79 28.96 15.88 10.44
N ALA A 80 27.65 15.98 10.18
CA ALA A 80 27.12 17.18 9.52
C ALA A 80 25.74 17.57 10.11
N GLY A 81 25.74 18.25 11.24
CA GLY A 81 24.49 18.79 11.77
C GLY A 81 24.54 19.39 13.15
N ASP A 82 25.37 20.38 13.36
CA ASP A 82 25.16 21.33 14.47
C ASP A 82 25.35 22.76 13.94
N SER A 83 24.28 23.45 13.75
CA SER A 83 24.21 24.92 13.83
C SER A 83 22.76 25.38 13.88
N GLN A 84 22.33 25.61 15.10
CA GLN A 84 21.47 26.67 15.61
C GLN A 84 20.35 27.26 14.73
N ALA A 85 19.13 27.24 15.26
CA ALA A 85 18.46 28.47 15.66
C ALA A 85 17.27 28.19 16.58
N ASN A 86 17.44 28.66 17.79
CA ASN A 86 16.45 28.91 18.83
C ASN A 86 15.48 30.01 18.38
N ALA A 87 14.19 29.82 18.55
CA ALA A 87 13.27 30.93 18.80
C ALA A 87 11.97 30.43 19.45
N THR A 88 11.89 30.73 20.69
CA THR A 88 10.78 30.74 21.62
C THR A 88 9.58 31.57 21.12
N ALA A 89 8.36 31.07 21.29
CA ALA A 89 7.21 31.88 21.69
C ALA A 89 6.07 31.03 22.25
N GLN A 90 5.82 31.24 23.51
CA GLN A 90 4.62 30.90 24.27
C GLN A 90 3.47 31.85 23.92
N SER A 91 2.25 31.36 24.06
CA SER A 91 1.11 31.97 24.80
C SER A 91 -0.18 31.29 24.33
N GLN A 92 -0.84 30.56 25.17
CA GLN A 92 -1.85 30.92 26.21
C GLN A 92 -3.19 31.36 25.60
N SER A 93 -4.14 30.48 25.87
CA SER A 93 -5.41 30.66 26.63
C SER A 93 -6.61 31.32 25.95
N GLY A 94 -7.74 30.67 26.21
CA GLY A 94 -8.99 31.32 26.58
C GLY A 94 -10.17 30.97 25.68
N SER A 95 -10.98 30.06 26.02
CA SER A 95 -12.23 29.96 26.80
C SER A 95 -13.45 30.69 26.24
N THR A 96 -14.56 29.96 26.39
CA THR A 96 -15.98 30.34 26.59
C THR A 96 -16.81 30.59 25.31
N ALA A 97 -17.76 29.75 25.01
CA ALA A 97 -19.05 29.39 25.61
C ALA A 97 -20.23 30.20 25.07
N THR A 98 -21.37 29.52 25.02
CA THR A 98 -22.76 29.95 24.83
C THR A 98 -23.21 29.98 23.37
N GLY A 99 -24.06 29.14 22.90
CA GLY A 99 -25.37 28.70 23.39
C GLY A 99 -26.47 29.45 22.65
N THR A 100 -27.23 28.83 21.81
CA THR A 100 -28.69 29.04 21.75
C THR A 100 -29.34 28.01 20.83
N ARG A 101 -30.29 27.37 21.40
CA ARG A 101 -31.25 26.39 20.93
C ARG A 101 -32.37 27.10 20.17
N LEU A 102 -32.76 26.59 19.00
CA LEU A 102 -34.18 26.64 18.56
C LEU A 102 -34.48 25.40 17.74
N SER A 103 -35.53 24.76 18.16
CA SER A 103 -36.21 23.59 17.66
C SER A 103 -37.14 23.93 16.49
N GLU A 104 -37.35 22.94 15.65
CA GLU A 104 -38.58 22.49 14.96
C GLU A 104 -38.09 21.70 13.75
N GLY A 105 -38.29 20.43 13.57
CA GLY A 105 -39.43 19.59 13.64
C GLY A 105 -39.83 19.22 12.21
N ASP A 106 -39.36 18.02 11.72
CA ASP A 106 -40.13 17.23 10.77
C ASP A 106 -39.61 15.79 10.80
N GLU A 107 -40.53 14.88 11.03
CA GLU A 107 -40.36 13.44 11.12
C GLU A 107 -40.07 12.85 9.71
N ASP A 108 -38.90 12.30 9.53
CA ASP A 108 -38.66 11.26 8.54
C ASP A 108 -37.85 10.13 9.19
N GLY A 109 -38.25 8.89 8.93
CA GLY A 109 -37.89 7.69 9.65
C GLY A 109 -36.39 7.42 9.79
N PRO A 110 -35.97 6.46 10.62
CA PRO A 110 -34.61 6.30 11.03
C PRO A 110 -33.74 5.86 9.85
N VAL A 111 -33.06 6.81 9.22
CA VAL A 111 -31.84 6.55 8.49
C VAL A 111 -30.83 6.20 9.57
N ASP A 112 -30.40 4.94 9.59
CA ASP A 112 -29.33 4.44 10.44
C ASP A 112 -28.04 5.21 10.09
N VAL A 113 -27.89 6.39 10.68
CA VAL A 113 -26.68 7.20 10.58
C VAL A 113 -25.65 6.44 11.42
N GLN A 114 -24.80 5.67 10.77
CA GLN A 114 -23.62 5.12 11.41
C GLN A 114 -22.81 6.32 11.95
N GLU A 115 -22.95 6.59 13.24
CA GLU A 115 -22.09 7.55 13.95
C GLU A 115 -20.63 7.05 13.81
N ASP A 116 -19.79 7.86 13.24
CA ASP A 116 -18.34 7.61 13.16
C ASP A 116 -17.82 7.40 14.59
N LEU A 117 -17.02 6.36 14.78
CA LEU A 117 -16.39 6.07 16.08
C LEU A 117 -15.59 7.29 16.54
N THR A 118 -15.81 7.71 17.78
CA THR A 118 -15.02 8.78 18.39
C THR A 118 -13.59 8.30 18.67
N GLU A 119 -12.63 9.22 18.83
CA GLU A 119 -11.25 8.86 19.20
C GLU A 119 -11.20 8.05 20.51
N GLN A 120 -12.15 8.29 21.43
CA GLN A 120 -12.28 7.54 22.67
C GLN A 120 -12.79 6.10 22.44
N ASP A 121 -13.72 5.90 21.51
CA ASP A 121 -14.19 4.57 21.12
C ASP A 121 -13.08 3.76 20.46
N ILE A 122 -12.28 4.39 19.61
CA ILE A 122 -11.11 3.78 18.95
C ILE A 122 -10.06 3.35 19.99
N ALA A 123 -9.83 4.19 21.02
CA ALA A 123 -8.89 3.88 22.08
C ALA A 123 -9.34 2.73 23.01
N ASN A 124 -10.66 2.47 23.07
CA ASN A 124 -11.27 1.46 23.95
C ASN A 124 -11.55 0.13 23.23
N ILE A 125 -11.13 -0.05 21.98
CA ILE A 125 -11.29 -1.34 21.28
C ILE A 125 -10.31 -2.36 21.88
N GLU A 126 -10.88 -3.35 22.57
CA GLU A 126 -10.12 -4.49 23.11
C GLU A 126 -10.07 -5.62 22.08
N PRO A 127 -8.87 -5.99 21.57
CA PRO A 127 -8.73 -7.10 20.65
C PRO A 127 -8.92 -8.45 21.37
N VAL A 128 -9.59 -9.38 20.71
CA VAL A 128 -9.87 -10.72 21.24
C VAL A 128 -8.80 -11.69 20.75
N PHE A 129 -7.97 -12.21 21.63
CA PHE A 129 -6.92 -13.16 21.29
C PHE A 129 -7.47 -14.55 20.97
N LEU A 130 -7.08 -15.11 19.83
CA LEU A 130 -7.37 -16.50 19.50
C LEU A 130 -6.53 -17.43 20.37
N PRO A 131 -7.16 -18.41 21.06
CA PRO A 131 -6.42 -19.38 21.85
C PRO A 131 -5.45 -20.21 20.98
N PRO A 132 -4.26 -20.53 21.45
CA PRO A 132 -3.33 -21.40 20.73
C PRO A 132 -3.99 -22.73 20.36
N LYS A 133 -3.74 -23.23 19.16
CA LYS A 133 -4.30 -24.50 18.63
C LYS A 133 -5.83 -24.50 18.44
N SER A 134 -6.52 -23.39 18.59
CA SER A 134 -7.96 -23.27 18.35
C SER A 134 -8.32 -22.96 16.90
N PHE A 135 -7.35 -22.86 16.02
CA PHE A 135 -7.53 -22.47 14.62
C PHE A 135 -6.55 -23.20 13.69
N THR A 136 -6.85 -23.18 12.41
CA THR A 136 -5.99 -23.66 11.33
C THR A 136 -5.69 -22.52 10.37
N ILE A 137 -4.50 -22.54 9.71
CA ILE A 137 -4.15 -21.56 8.69
C ILE A 137 -4.54 -22.09 7.32
N GLN A 138 -5.38 -21.33 6.62
CA GLN A 138 -5.88 -21.66 5.28
C GLN A 138 -5.47 -20.61 4.26
N LEU A 139 -5.08 -21.06 3.07
CA LEU A 139 -4.85 -20.24 1.89
C LEU A 139 -6.19 -19.98 1.20
N VAL A 140 -6.48 -18.73 0.91
CA VAL A 140 -7.63 -18.29 0.10
C VAL A 140 -7.12 -17.76 -1.22
N LEU A 141 -7.65 -18.25 -2.34
CA LEU A 141 -7.33 -17.82 -3.70
C LEU A 141 -8.52 -17.11 -4.33
N ASP A 142 -8.24 -16.09 -5.11
CA ASP A 142 -9.28 -15.44 -5.92
C ASP A 142 -9.78 -16.37 -7.03
N THR A 143 -11.09 -16.36 -7.26
CA THR A 143 -11.74 -17.14 -8.33
C THR A 143 -11.27 -16.76 -9.73
N ARG A 144 -10.67 -15.58 -9.90
CA ARG A 144 -10.12 -15.09 -11.17
C ARG A 144 -8.71 -15.60 -11.44
N GLU A 145 -8.04 -16.17 -10.41
CA GLU A 145 -6.71 -16.74 -10.52
C GLU A 145 -6.75 -18.13 -11.18
N VAL A 146 -6.73 -18.16 -12.48
CA VAL A 146 -6.77 -19.36 -13.30
C VAL A 146 -5.57 -19.41 -14.25
N ARG A 147 -5.13 -20.62 -14.61
CA ARG A 147 -4.09 -20.78 -15.62
C ARG A 147 -4.61 -20.39 -17.02
N THR A 148 -5.70 -20.99 -17.40
CA THR A 148 -6.44 -20.72 -18.64
C THR A 148 -7.94 -20.98 -18.40
N PRO A 149 -8.85 -20.41 -19.22
CA PRO A 149 -10.27 -20.73 -19.11
C PRO A 149 -10.60 -22.22 -19.24
N ALA A 150 -9.75 -22.99 -19.93
CA ALA A 150 -9.89 -24.44 -20.09
C ALA A 150 -9.37 -25.26 -18.90
N ASP A 151 -8.52 -24.67 -18.06
CA ASP A 151 -7.84 -25.35 -16.95
C ASP A 151 -7.93 -24.48 -15.66
N ARG A 152 -9.17 -24.27 -15.22
CA ARG A 152 -9.47 -23.37 -14.08
C ARG A 152 -8.94 -23.89 -12.77
N ASP A 153 -8.90 -25.20 -12.60
CA ASP A 153 -8.55 -25.87 -11.33
C ASP A 153 -7.05 -26.17 -11.21
N TYR A 154 -6.25 -25.79 -12.22
CA TYR A 154 -4.83 -26.15 -12.26
C TYR A 154 -4.08 -25.70 -10.99
N ILE A 155 -4.22 -24.44 -10.59
CA ILE A 155 -3.52 -23.90 -9.43
C ILE A 155 -3.94 -24.65 -8.16
N SER A 156 -5.24 -24.86 -8.00
CA SER A 156 -5.78 -25.60 -6.84
C SER A 156 -5.30 -27.06 -6.82
N GLY A 157 -5.31 -27.72 -7.98
CA GLY A 157 -4.84 -29.12 -8.11
C GLY A 157 -3.35 -29.28 -7.82
N GLU A 158 -2.50 -28.37 -8.31
CA GLU A 158 -1.07 -28.38 -8.02
C GLU A 158 -0.76 -28.08 -6.54
N LEU A 159 -1.50 -27.20 -5.89
CA LEU A 159 -1.39 -26.94 -4.46
C LEU A 159 -1.82 -28.15 -3.65
N GLN A 160 -2.90 -28.87 -4.04
CA GLN A 160 -3.34 -30.09 -3.39
C GLN A 160 -2.28 -31.19 -3.44
N LYS A 161 -1.56 -31.34 -4.56
CA LYS A 161 -0.42 -32.29 -4.67
C LYS A 161 0.71 -31.96 -3.67
N GLN A 162 0.80 -30.72 -3.21
CA GLN A 162 1.76 -30.25 -2.20
C GLN A 162 1.18 -30.25 -0.77
N GLY A 163 -0.01 -30.86 -0.57
CA GLY A 163 -0.65 -30.97 0.74
C GLY A 163 -1.38 -29.68 1.19
N ILE A 164 -1.62 -28.75 0.26
CA ILE A 164 -2.33 -27.50 0.55
C ILE A 164 -3.67 -27.53 -0.18
N THR A 165 -4.77 -27.54 0.54
CA THR A 165 -6.12 -27.40 -0.01
C THR A 165 -6.55 -25.94 0.13
N PRO A 166 -6.48 -25.13 -0.95
CA PRO A 166 -6.88 -23.73 -0.89
C PRO A 166 -8.40 -23.61 -0.86
N GLN A 167 -8.88 -22.53 -0.25
CA GLN A 167 -10.27 -22.08 -0.43
C GLN A 167 -10.30 -21.15 -1.65
N VAL A 168 -11.21 -21.39 -2.59
CA VAL A 168 -11.37 -20.56 -3.79
C VAL A 168 -12.62 -19.72 -3.64
N ARG A 169 -12.44 -18.37 -3.59
CA ARG A 169 -13.51 -17.40 -3.38
C ARG A 169 -13.25 -16.13 -4.18
N ALA A 170 -14.29 -15.33 -4.43
CA ALA A 170 -14.09 -13.98 -4.92
C ALA A 170 -13.44 -13.12 -3.83
N LEU A 171 -12.32 -12.48 -4.16
CA LEU A 171 -11.62 -11.56 -3.28
C LEU A 171 -11.82 -10.11 -3.75
N GLU A 172 -12.06 -9.22 -2.81
CA GLU A 172 -12.20 -7.80 -3.12
C GLU A 172 -10.85 -7.14 -3.45
N VAL A 173 -9.77 -7.63 -2.83
CA VAL A 173 -8.42 -7.11 -3.02
C VAL A 173 -7.40 -8.25 -2.96
N GLY A 174 -6.37 -8.18 -3.82
CA GLY A 174 -5.34 -9.22 -3.96
C GLY A 174 -5.84 -10.48 -4.66
N ASP A 175 -4.93 -11.38 -4.92
CA ASP A 175 -5.15 -12.64 -5.66
C ASP A 175 -5.01 -13.87 -4.76
N ALA A 176 -4.30 -13.72 -3.64
CA ALA A 176 -4.19 -14.74 -2.60
C ALA A 176 -3.98 -14.10 -1.23
N MET A 177 -4.54 -14.71 -0.20
CA MET A 177 -4.39 -14.28 1.19
C MET A 177 -4.53 -15.46 2.15
N TRP A 178 -4.26 -15.25 3.42
CA TRP A 178 -4.39 -16.30 4.43
C TRP A 178 -5.33 -15.88 5.54
N VAL A 179 -6.06 -16.86 6.04
CA VAL A 179 -6.99 -16.72 7.16
C VAL A 179 -6.66 -17.73 8.25
N ALA A 180 -6.91 -17.33 9.49
CA ALA A 180 -6.99 -18.24 10.62
C ALA A 180 -8.44 -18.71 10.77
N LYS A 181 -8.72 -19.94 10.39
CA LYS A 181 -10.04 -20.55 10.52
C LYS A 181 -10.19 -21.17 11.90
N CYS A 182 -11.16 -20.71 12.67
CA CYS A 182 -11.44 -21.22 14.01
C CYS A 182 -11.95 -22.68 13.94
N ASN A 183 -11.49 -23.52 14.85
CA ASN A 183 -11.97 -24.90 14.97
C ASN A 183 -13.41 -24.97 15.49
N ASP A 184 -13.81 -23.99 16.31
CA ASP A 184 -15.18 -23.78 16.74
C ASP A 184 -15.85 -22.74 15.82
N PRO A 185 -16.81 -23.15 14.97
CA PRO A 185 -17.46 -22.25 14.03
C PRO A 185 -18.26 -21.12 14.69
N ASN A 186 -18.62 -21.26 15.96
CA ASN A 186 -19.33 -20.24 16.71
C ASN A 186 -18.44 -19.32 17.53
N TYR A 187 -17.10 -19.48 17.41
CA TYR A 187 -16.17 -18.68 18.21
C TYR A 187 -16.33 -17.18 17.94
N LEU A 188 -16.31 -16.78 16.67
CA LEU A 188 -16.42 -15.36 16.30
C LEU A 188 -17.82 -14.80 16.59
N THR A 189 -18.86 -15.59 16.42
CA THR A 189 -20.25 -15.19 16.71
C THR A 189 -20.45 -14.81 18.17
N ARG A 190 -19.77 -15.51 19.12
CA ARG A 190 -19.80 -15.13 20.54
C ARG A 190 -19.17 -13.76 20.82
N HIS A 191 -18.30 -13.30 19.93
CA HIS A 191 -17.69 -11.97 19.98
C HIS A 191 -18.39 -10.96 19.08
N GLY A 192 -19.55 -11.32 18.53
CA GLY A 192 -20.37 -10.44 17.73
C GLY A 192 -19.97 -10.32 16.26
N GLU A 193 -19.08 -11.20 15.78
CA GLU A 193 -18.62 -11.24 14.40
C GLU A 193 -19.30 -12.34 13.59
N GLU A 194 -19.32 -12.18 12.26
CA GLU A 194 -19.84 -13.18 11.34
C GLU A 194 -18.73 -14.10 10.82
N GLY A 195 -19.12 -15.38 10.60
CA GLY A 195 -18.21 -16.38 10.08
C GLY A 195 -17.33 -17.04 11.15
N ASP A 196 -16.26 -17.72 10.71
CA ASP A 196 -15.34 -18.49 11.55
C ASP A 196 -13.86 -18.24 11.19
N GLU A 197 -13.58 -17.17 10.44
CA GLU A 197 -12.28 -16.87 9.88
C GLU A 197 -11.80 -15.47 10.22
N VAL A 198 -10.55 -15.35 10.70
CA VAL A 198 -9.87 -14.08 10.99
C VAL A 198 -8.78 -13.85 9.93
N MET A 199 -8.73 -12.66 9.37
CA MET A 199 -7.71 -12.27 8.39
C MET A 199 -6.32 -12.28 9.01
N LEU A 200 -5.36 -12.87 8.28
CA LEU A 200 -3.95 -12.71 8.60
C LEU A 200 -3.35 -11.50 7.88
N ASP A 201 -2.22 -11.05 8.37
CA ASP A 201 -1.54 -9.85 7.90
C ASP A 201 -0.65 -10.10 6.67
N TRP A 202 -1.15 -10.92 5.73
CA TRP A 202 -0.44 -11.35 4.53
C TRP A 202 -1.36 -11.41 3.32
N ILE A 203 -0.96 -10.74 2.22
CA ILE A 203 -1.69 -10.74 0.95
C ILE A 203 -0.71 -10.79 -0.22
N ILE A 204 -1.10 -11.44 -1.29
CA ILE A 204 -0.37 -11.51 -2.55
C ILE A 204 -1.19 -10.86 -3.65
N GLU A 205 -0.55 -9.99 -4.40
CA GLU A 205 -0.96 -9.53 -5.72
C GLU A 205 -0.04 -10.19 -6.75
N ARG A 206 -0.60 -11.07 -7.58
CA ARG A 206 0.13 -11.78 -8.64
C ARG A 206 -0.01 -11.03 -9.95
N LYS A 207 1.09 -10.85 -10.67
CA LYS A 207 1.07 -10.16 -11.94
C LYS A 207 2.07 -10.77 -12.93
N ARG A 208 1.59 -11.12 -14.10
CA ARG A 208 2.47 -11.44 -15.21
C ARG A 208 3.17 -10.18 -15.69
N LEU A 209 4.37 -10.32 -16.23
CA LEU A 209 5.17 -9.17 -16.65
C LEU A 209 4.51 -8.33 -17.74
N ASP A 210 3.85 -8.99 -18.70
CA ASP A 210 3.07 -8.34 -19.77
C ASP A 210 1.86 -7.55 -19.21
N ASP A 211 1.12 -8.14 -18.26
CA ASP A 211 0.01 -7.49 -17.57
C ASP A 211 0.48 -6.33 -16.69
N LEU A 212 1.66 -6.43 -16.10
CA LEU A 212 2.28 -5.34 -15.36
C LEU A 212 2.54 -4.14 -16.27
N ILE A 213 3.14 -4.36 -17.44
CA ILE A 213 3.40 -3.32 -18.44
C ILE A 213 2.10 -2.65 -18.87
N GLY A 214 1.07 -3.43 -19.17
CA GLY A 214 -0.26 -2.91 -19.50
C GLY A 214 -0.86 -2.06 -18.39
N SER A 215 -0.83 -2.57 -17.15
CA SER A 215 -1.42 -1.89 -15.99
C SER A 215 -0.70 -0.60 -15.57
N ILE A 216 0.60 -0.49 -15.86
CA ILE A 216 1.35 0.76 -15.66
C ILE A 216 0.90 1.82 -16.67
N LYS A 217 0.69 1.43 -17.93
CA LYS A 217 0.29 2.35 -19.01
C LYS A 217 -1.11 2.91 -18.81
N ASP A 218 -2.05 2.09 -18.37
CA ASP A 218 -3.46 2.47 -18.19
C ASP A 218 -3.79 3.00 -16.79
N GLY A 219 -2.81 3.01 -15.88
CA GLY A 219 -2.97 3.56 -14.52
C GLY A 219 -3.55 2.58 -13.48
N ARG A 220 -4.03 1.40 -13.89
CA ARG A 220 -4.58 0.38 -12.96
C ARG A 220 -3.57 -0.08 -11.92
N PHE A 221 -2.29 -0.06 -12.25
CA PHE A 221 -1.20 -0.39 -11.32
C PHE A 221 -1.21 0.50 -10.06
N HIS A 222 -1.46 1.80 -10.22
CA HIS A 222 -1.52 2.74 -9.10
C HIS A 222 -2.79 2.55 -8.27
N GLU A 223 -3.93 2.30 -8.92
CA GLU A 223 -5.19 2.02 -8.24
C GLU A 223 -5.10 0.75 -7.40
N GLN A 224 -4.55 -0.34 -7.94
CA GLN A 224 -4.36 -1.59 -7.20
C GLN A 224 -3.48 -1.40 -5.96
N LYS A 225 -2.36 -0.69 -6.09
CA LYS A 225 -1.50 -0.37 -4.94
C LYS A 225 -2.19 0.47 -3.88
N PHE A 226 -3.00 1.44 -4.30
CA PHE A 226 -3.81 2.24 -3.39
C PHE A 226 -4.79 1.37 -2.60
N ARG A 227 -5.51 0.45 -3.27
CA ARG A 227 -6.44 -0.47 -2.61
C ARG A 227 -5.73 -1.43 -1.65
N LEU A 228 -4.59 -1.98 -2.05
CA LEU A 228 -3.76 -2.82 -1.19
C LEU A 228 -3.32 -2.07 0.07
N ARG A 229 -2.91 -0.81 -0.07
CA ARG A 229 -2.54 0.04 1.08
C ARG A 229 -3.73 0.28 2.02
N ARG A 230 -4.92 0.55 1.47
CA ARG A 230 -6.15 0.77 2.25
C ARG A 230 -6.71 -0.50 2.89
N SER A 231 -6.27 -1.68 2.48
CA SER A 231 -6.68 -2.93 3.12
C SER A 231 -6.17 -3.09 4.55
N GLY A 232 -5.19 -2.27 4.98
CA GLY A 232 -4.58 -2.37 6.29
C GLY A 232 -3.64 -3.57 6.47
N ILE A 233 -3.48 -4.42 5.46
CA ILE A 233 -2.57 -5.57 5.53
C ILE A 233 -1.13 -5.10 5.43
N LYS A 234 -0.31 -5.47 6.41
CA LYS A 234 1.08 -5.05 6.53
C LYS A 234 2.01 -5.70 5.50
N ASN A 235 1.87 -7.02 5.32
CA ASN A 235 2.78 -7.81 4.52
C ASN A 235 2.19 -8.04 3.12
N VAL A 236 2.36 -7.07 2.24
CA VAL A 236 1.93 -7.16 0.84
C VAL A 236 3.07 -7.73 -0.01
N ILE A 237 2.81 -8.82 -0.70
CA ILE A 237 3.75 -9.46 -1.61
C ILE A 237 3.27 -9.23 -3.05
N TYR A 238 4.10 -8.57 -3.83
CA TYR A 238 3.89 -8.41 -5.26
C TYR A 238 4.63 -9.53 -5.99
N LEU A 239 3.88 -10.52 -6.46
CA LEU A 239 4.41 -11.71 -7.13
C LEU A 239 4.46 -11.47 -8.64
N ILE A 240 5.66 -11.30 -9.20
CA ILE A 240 5.84 -10.99 -10.61
C ILE A 240 6.33 -12.23 -11.35
N GLU A 241 5.51 -12.71 -12.30
CA GLU A 241 5.91 -13.81 -13.19
C GLU A 241 6.66 -13.27 -14.39
N GLU A 242 7.94 -13.61 -14.44
CA GLU A 242 8.84 -13.29 -15.57
C GLU A 242 8.61 -14.29 -16.72
N PHE A 243 7.42 -14.25 -17.34
CA PHE A 243 7.19 -15.02 -18.54
C PHE A 243 8.10 -14.46 -19.65
N ALA A 244 8.82 -15.33 -20.37
CA ALA A 244 9.64 -14.91 -21.49
C ALA A 244 8.75 -14.31 -22.58
N VAL A 245 8.61 -12.99 -22.57
CA VAL A 245 7.95 -12.25 -23.64
C VAL A 245 8.91 -12.26 -24.82
N THR A 246 8.81 -13.28 -25.67
CA THR A 246 9.35 -13.24 -27.01
C THR A 246 8.49 -12.26 -27.81
N HIS A 247 8.73 -10.96 -27.63
CA HIS A 247 8.19 -9.97 -28.54
C HIS A 247 8.94 -10.07 -29.87
N PRO A 248 8.25 -10.29 -30.99
CA PRO A 248 8.90 -10.27 -32.30
C PRO A 248 9.50 -8.90 -32.65
N ASP A 249 9.15 -7.83 -31.90
CA ASP A 249 9.62 -6.46 -32.09
C ASP A 249 10.89 -6.10 -31.31
N SER A 250 11.63 -7.06 -30.77
CA SER A 250 12.90 -6.80 -30.06
C SER A 250 14.02 -6.24 -30.95
N ALA A 251 13.78 -6.10 -32.27
CA ALA A 251 14.71 -5.43 -33.21
C ALA A 251 14.55 -3.89 -33.24
N SER A 252 13.47 -3.33 -32.75
CA SER A 252 13.27 -1.89 -32.68
C SER A 252 13.36 -1.42 -31.23
N GLY A 253 14.32 -0.58 -30.87
CA GLY A 253 14.72 -0.04 -29.55
C GLY A 253 13.68 0.23 -28.46
N SER A 254 12.45 -0.25 -28.58
CA SER A 254 11.39 -0.13 -27.57
C SER A 254 11.56 -1.08 -26.38
N GLY A 255 12.35 -2.16 -26.52
CA GLY A 255 12.55 -3.14 -25.44
C GLY A 255 13.22 -2.56 -24.19
N THR A 256 14.18 -1.66 -24.38
CA THR A 256 14.88 -1.00 -23.26
C THR A 256 13.99 -0.03 -22.49
N GLN A 257 13.10 0.68 -23.16
CA GLN A 257 12.18 1.61 -22.52
C GLN A 257 11.18 0.90 -21.61
N TYR A 258 10.68 -0.28 -21.99
CA TYR A 258 9.81 -1.07 -21.14
C TYR A 258 10.54 -1.65 -19.92
N GLN A 259 11.80 -2.07 -20.10
CA GLN A 259 12.63 -2.56 -19.00
C GLN A 259 12.87 -1.48 -17.95
N GLU A 260 13.21 -0.26 -18.34
CA GLU A 260 13.39 0.87 -17.43
C GLU A 260 12.07 1.22 -16.71
N MET A 261 10.95 1.24 -17.42
CA MET A 261 9.63 1.50 -16.83
C MET A 261 9.27 0.45 -15.78
N VAL A 262 9.45 -0.84 -16.09
CA VAL A 262 9.19 -1.95 -15.17
C VAL A 262 10.14 -1.90 -13.98
N ALA A 263 11.44 -1.69 -14.20
CA ALA A 263 12.41 -1.57 -13.12
C ALA A 263 12.08 -0.41 -12.17
N SER A 264 11.71 0.74 -12.73
CA SER A 264 11.26 1.91 -11.95
C SER A 264 9.97 1.62 -11.16
N ALA A 265 9.01 0.91 -11.76
CA ALA A 265 7.76 0.52 -11.10
C ALA A 265 8.03 -0.45 -9.94
N ILE A 266 8.89 -1.45 -10.14
CA ILE A 266 9.30 -2.41 -9.11
C ILE A 266 10.01 -1.68 -7.97
N ALA A 267 11.02 -0.87 -8.28
CA ALA A 267 11.76 -0.10 -7.27
C ALA A 267 10.81 0.83 -6.46
N SER A 268 9.90 1.53 -7.16
CA SER A 268 8.86 2.35 -6.50
C SER A 268 7.96 1.51 -5.58
N THR A 269 7.62 0.29 -5.98
CA THR A 269 6.77 -0.60 -5.19
C THR A 269 7.49 -1.09 -3.93
N GLN A 270 8.78 -1.41 -4.04
CA GLN A 270 9.59 -1.82 -2.89
C GLN A 270 9.88 -0.66 -1.92
N VAL A 271 10.32 0.49 -2.46
CA VAL A 271 10.84 1.59 -1.63
C VAL A 271 9.72 2.48 -1.08
N LEU A 272 8.73 2.81 -1.91
CA LEU A 272 7.67 3.76 -1.51
C LEU A 272 6.45 3.09 -0.89
N ASN A 273 6.13 1.86 -1.33
CA ASN A 273 5.00 1.12 -0.77
C ASN A 273 5.44 0.10 0.29
N GLU A 274 6.74 -0.19 0.42
CA GLU A 274 7.30 -1.19 1.34
C GLU A 274 6.79 -2.61 1.06
N TYR A 275 6.38 -2.90 -0.19
CA TYR A 275 5.88 -4.20 -0.58
C TYR A 275 7.03 -5.16 -0.89
N PHE A 276 6.89 -6.42 -0.50
CA PHE A 276 7.83 -7.46 -0.89
C PHE A 276 7.66 -7.80 -2.37
N ILE A 277 8.75 -7.82 -3.12
CA ILE A 277 8.74 -8.27 -4.51
C ILE A 277 9.29 -9.68 -4.59
N LYS A 278 8.47 -10.60 -5.06
CA LYS A 278 8.90 -11.96 -5.41
C LYS A 278 8.80 -12.13 -6.93
N LYS A 279 9.92 -12.47 -7.56
CA LYS A 279 9.95 -12.84 -8.96
C LYS A 279 9.93 -14.34 -9.12
N THR A 280 9.17 -14.84 -10.08
CA THR A 280 9.07 -16.26 -10.45
C THR A 280 9.18 -16.39 -11.97
N LYS A 281 9.74 -17.50 -12.45
CA LYS A 281 9.95 -17.73 -13.88
C LYS A 281 8.67 -18.15 -14.61
N HIS A 282 7.78 -18.84 -13.92
CA HIS A 282 6.55 -19.41 -14.47
C HIS A 282 5.56 -19.72 -13.34
N LEU A 283 4.32 -20.03 -13.70
CA LEU A 283 3.21 -20.27 -12.79
C LEU A 283 3.52 -21.36 -11.74
N ASP A 284 4.18 -22.46 -12.12
CA ASP A 284 4.46 -23.55 -11.19
C ASP A 284 5.45 -23.14 -10.08
N GLU A 285 6.34 -22.19 -10.36
CA GLU A 285 7.19 -21.60 -9.32
C GLU A 285 6.37 -20.69 -8.39
N SER A 286 5.40 -19.97 -8.92
CA SER A 286 4.44 -19.18 -8.12
C SER A 286 3.62 -20.08 -7.21
N ILE A 287 3.12 -21.20 -7.72
CA ILE A 287 2.37 -22.19 -6.93
C ILE A 287 3.23 -22.77 -5.80
N ARG A 288 4.48 -23.16 -6.09
CA ARG A 288 5.42 -23.63 -5.06
C ARG A 288 5.71 -22.56 -4.01
N TYR A 289 5.75 -21.30 -4.41
CA TYR A 289 5.92 -20.20 -3.47
C TYR A 289 4.72 -20.05 -2.55
N LEU A 290 3.49 -20.12 -3.07
CA LEU A 290 2.26 -20.08 -2.28
C LEU A 290 2.21 -21.24 -1.26
N ALA A 291 2.56 -22.45 -1.69
CA ALA A 291 2.61 -23.61 -0.80
C ALA A 291 3.65 -23.41 0.33
N ARG A 292 4.86 -22.98 -0.01
CA ARG A 292 5.91 -22.70 0.99
C ARG A 292 5.50 -21.63 1.99
N MET A 293 4.87 -20.56 1.52
CA MET A 293 4.35 -19.50 2.39
C MET A 293 3.28 -20.04 3.34
N THR A 294 2.37 -20.89 2.85
CA THR A 294 1.34 -21.50 3.69
C THR A 294 1.96 -22.36 4.81
N LEU A 295 2.93 -23.21 4.48
CA LEU A 295 3.64 -24.03 5.47
C LEU A 295 4.43 -23.17 6.47
N LEU A 296 5.06 -22.10 5.99
CA LEU A 296 5.79 -21.16 6.85
C LEU A 296 4.85 -20.47 7.84
N LEU A 297 3.69 -20.00 7.38
CA LEU A 297 2.70 -19.35 8.23
C LEU A 297 2.11 -20.34 9.24
N ARG A 298 1.80 -21.59 8.85
CA ARG A 298 1.40 -22.64 9.81
C ARG A 298 2.43 -22.80 10.92
N LYS A 299 3.71 -22.91 10.57
CA LYS A 299 4.79 -23.00 11.54
C LYS A 299 4.90 -21.76 12.44
N MET A 300 4.76 -20.58 11.88
CA MET A 300 4.85 -19.30 12.59
C MET A 300 3.75 -19.15 13.65
N TYR A 301 2.54 -19.62 13.35
CA TYR A 301 1.39 -19.58 14.27
C TYR A 301 1.21 -20.87 15.11
N GLY A 302 2.18 -21.79 15.06
CA GLY A 302 2.16 -23.01 15.87
C GLY A 302 1.08 -24.01 15.48
N VAL A 303 0.59 -23.98 14.24
CA VAL A 303 -0.38 -24.92 13.70
C VAL A 303 0.38 -26.15 13.19
N GLN A 304 -0.02 -27.34 13.65
CA GLN A 304 0.57 -28.58 13.17
C GLN A 304 -0.02 -28.96 11.81
N ASP A 305 0.83 -29.38 10.89
CA ASP A 305 0.36 -29.95 9.63
C ASP A 305 -0.41 -31.25 9.90
N PRO A 306 -1.48 -31.54 9.15
CA PRO A 306 -2.14 -32.86 9.25
C PRO A 306 -1.11 -33.93 8.98
N PRO A 307 -1.18 -35.10 9.65
CA PRO A 307 -0.23 -36.17 9.47
C PRO A 307 -0.17 -36.53 7.98
N SER A 308 0.99 -36.29 7.37
CA SER A 308 1.22 -36.53 5.96
C SER A 308 1.06 -38.01 5.66
N THR A 309 0.22 -38.35 4.68
CA THR A 309 0.26 -39.61 3.96
C THR A 309 1.69 -39.86 3.48
N PRO A 310 2.19 -41.14 3.51
CA PRO A 310 3.61 -41.42 3.40
C PRO A 310 4.25 -40.80 2.18
N ALA A 311 5.30 -40.05 2.44
CA ALA A 311 6.10 -39.35 1.47
C ALA A 311 6.63 -40.28 0.37
N VAL A 312 6.43 -39.89 -0.86
CA VAL A 312 7.29 -40.28 -1.98
C VAL A 312 8.70 -39.77 -1.62
N GLN A 313 9.62 -40.73 -1.51
CA GLN A 313 11.02 -40.54 -1.17
C GLN A 313 11.64 -39.51 -2.11
N ALA A 314 11.92 -38.31 -1.60
CA ALA A 314 12.84 -37.38 -2.22
C ALA A 314 14.26 -37.87 -1.86
N GLU A 315 15.04 -38.12 -2.90
CA GLU A 315 16.42 -38.57 -2.84
C GLU A 315 17.25 -37.72 -1.87
N SER A 316 17.97 -38.43 -1.05
CA SER A 316 18.83 -37.95 0.02
C SER A 316 20.03 -37.20 -0.55
N ASP A 317 20.05 -35.89 -0.45
CA ASP A 317 21.28 -35.14 -0.34
C ASP A 317 21.70 -35.11 1.13
N THR A 318 22.60 -36.02 1.44
CA THR A 318 23.33 -36.10 2.71
C THR A 318 24.25 -34.89 2.84
N ASN A 319 23.86 -33.92 3.64
CA ASN A 319 24.68 -33.24 4.63
C ASN A 319 23.98 -31.99 5.16
N THR A 320 23.54 -32.08 6.34
CA THR A 320 23.38 -31.17 7.48
C THR A 320 22.08 -31.42 8.21
N ALA A 321 22.08 -32.45 9.03
CA ALA A 321 21.15 -32.59 10.15
C ALA A 321 21.50 -31.50 11.20
N ARG A 322 21.08 -30.24 10.90
CA ARG A 322 21.00 -29.22 11.92
C ARG A 322 19.61 -29.32 12.53
N ALA A 323 19.54 -29.94 13.71
CA ALA A 323 18.35 -29.94 14.53
C ALA A 323 17.80 -28.54 14.65
N THR A 324 16.72 -28.24 13.89
CA THR A 324 16.01 -26.99 14.04
C THR A 324 15.25 -27.10 15.36
N SER A 325 15.78 -26.46 16.40
CA SER A 325 15.05 -26.16 17.62
C SER A 325 13.66 -25.62 17.26
N PRO A 326 12.59 -25.98 18.00
CA PRO A 326 11.26 -25.45 17.77
C PRO A 326 11.34 -23.91 17.81
N PRO A 327 10.54 -23.20 17.00
CA PRO A 327 10.55 -21.75 17.00
C PRO A 327 10.28 -21.27 18.41
N THR A 328 11.20 -20.47 18.94
CA THR A 328 11.17 -19.97 20.32
C THR A 328 10.03 -18.97 20.56
N HIS A 329 9.34 -18.54 19.51
CA HIS A 329 8.26 -17.56 19.59
C HIS A 329 7.13 -17.95 18.61
N ILE A 330 5.96 -18.27 19.15
CA ILE A 330 4.73 -18.45 18.37
C ILE A 330 4.03 -17.10 18.29
N SER A 331 3.75 -16.65 17.06
CA SER A 331 3.01 -15.41 16.84
C SER A 331 1.57 -15.54 17.29
N LYS A 332 1.05 -14.52 17.95
CA LYS A 332 -0.33 -14.46 18.43
C LYS A 332 -1.22 -13.82 17.37
N ILE A 333 -2.49 -14.24 17.33
CA ILE A 333 -3.52 -13.63 16.49
C ILE A 333 -4.56 -13.00 17.40
N ALA A 334 -4.99 -11.79 17.06
CA ALA A 334 -6.05 -11.10 17.77
C ALA A 334 -7.09 -10.56 16.78
N LEU A 335 -8.35 -10.87 17.05
CA LEU A 335 -9.51 -10.35 16.34
C LEU A 335 -9.79 -8.93 16.80
N ILE A 336 -9.94 -8.00 15.89
CA ILE A 336 -10.49 -6.68 16.13
C ILE A 336 -12.01 -6.76 15.91
N PRO A 337 -12.86 -6.49 16.90
CA PRO A 337 -14.31 -6.45 16.70
C PRO A 337 -14.69 -5.37 15.68
N GLY A 338 -15.35 -5.78 14.59
CA GLY A 338 -15.50 -4.97 13.39
C GLY A 338 -16.86 -4.28 13.21
N ARG A 339 -17.81 -4.48 14.12
CA ARG A 339 -19.24 -4.08 13.95
C ARG A 339 -19.51 -2.61 13.62
N ARG A 340 -18.58 -1.70 13.89
CA ARG A 340 -18.72 -0.25 13.65
C ARG A 340 -17.53 0.34 12.90
N LEU A 341 -16.66 -0.49 12.37
CA LEU A 341 -15.45 -0.01 11.70
C LEU A 341 -15.78 0.51 10.30
N THR A 342 -15.36 1.74 10.04
CA THR A 342 -15.17 2.25 8.67
C THR A 342 -13.75 1.97 8.22
N THR A 343 -13.44 2.09 6.93
CA THR A 343 -12.07 1.86 6.44
C THR A 343 -11.04 2.77 7.13
N ASP A 344 -11.39 4.03 7.38
CA ASP A 344 -10.47 5.00 7.99
C ASP A 344 -10.28 4.72 9.49
N SER A 345 -11.37 4.42 10.24
CA SER A 345 -11.27 4.05 11.66
C SER A 345 -10.52 2.72 11.83
N TYR A 346 -10.72 1.74 10.94
CA TYR A 346 -10.00 0.47 10.94
C TYR A 346 -8.48 0.66 10.83
N LEU A 347 -8.01 1.51 9.90
CA LEU A 347 -6.59 1.80 9.74
C LEU A 347 -6.01 2.47 11.01
N THR A 348 -6.74 3.41 11.59
CA THR A 348 -6.34 4.08 12.84
C THR A 348 -6.22 3.10 14.01
N VAL A 349 -7.21 2.20 14.17
CA VAL A 349 -7.19 1.13 15.18
C VAL A 349 -5.98 0.21 14.98
N LEU A 350 -5.73 -0.22 13.75
CA LEU A 350 -4.59 -1.08 13.42
C LEU A 350 -3.26 -0.42 13.79
N ASP A 351 -3.07 0.85 13.43
CA ASP A 351 -1.84 1.57 13.70
C ASP A 351 -1.62 1.73 15.22
N ASN A 352 -2.69 2.03 15.98
CA ASN A 352 -2.64 2.12 17.42
C ASN A 352 -2.27 0.77 18.07
N LEU A 353 -2.94 -0.32 17.70
CA LEU A 353 -2.68 -1.65 18.25
C LEU A 353 -1.26 -2.15 17.89
N ARG A 354 -0.83 -1.96 16.65
CA ARG A 354 0.51 -2.35 16.19
C ARG A 354 1.62 -1.53 16.85
N SER A 355 1.34 -0.30 17.24
CA SER A 355 2.29 0.53 17.99
C SER A 355 2.46 0.06 19.43
N GLN A 356 1.41 -0.52 20.02
CA GLN A 356 1.45 -1.08 21.38
C GLN A 356 2.17 -2.44 21.41
N ASP A 357 1.81 -3.37 20.50
CA ASP A 357 2.47 -4.66 20.40
C ASP A 357 2.59 -5.11 18.92
N SER A 358 3.78 -4.92 18.36
CA SER A 358 4.08 -5.30 16.97
C SER A 358 4.28 -6.82 16.76
N SER A 359 4.30 -7.62 17.82
CA SER A 359 4.47 -9.08 17.76
C SER A 359 3.15 -9.82 17.52
N VAL A 360 2.03 -9.13 17.70
CA VAL A 360 0.68 -9.67 17.50
C VAL A 360 0.21 -9.38 16.09
N THR A 361 -0.41 -10.37 15.46
CA THR A 361 -1.16 -10.19 14.21
C THR A 361 -2.58 -9.77 14.54
N TYR A 362 -2.92 -8.55 14.22
CA TYR A 362 -4.27 -8.02 14.37
C TYR A 362 -5.03 -8.14 13.07
N GLY A 363 -6.24 -8.70 13.12
CA GLY A 363 -7.10 -8.87 11.95
C GLY A 363 -8.57 -8.75 12.32
N VAL A 364 -9.40 -8.48 11.33
CA VAL A 364 -10.86 -8.53 11.42
C VAL A 364 -11.38 -9.86 10.90
N SER A 365 -12.68 -10.17 11.07
CA SER A 365 -13.29 -11.32 10.41
C SER A 365 -13.20 -11.21 8.89
N PHE A 366 -13.21 -12.33 8.18
CA PHE A 366 -13.13 -12.34 6.71
C PHE A 366 -14.30 -11.58 6.08
N SER A 367 -15.50 -11.67 6.64
CA SER A 367 -16.70 -10.93 6.21
C SER A 367 -16.50 -9.42 6.39
N THR A 368 -16.05 -8.98 7.56
CA THR A 368 -15.75 -7.57 7.83
C THR A 368 -14.66 -7.05 6.91
N PHE A 369 -13.58 -7.82 6.68
CA PHE A 369 -12.54 -7.44 5.74
C PHE A 369 -13.08 -7.25 4.32
N GLY A 370 -13.95 -8.16 3.86
CA GLY A 370 -14.63 -8.04 2.57
C GLY A 370 -15.43 -6.74 2.46
N ALA A 371 -16.22 -6.41 3.49
CA ALA A 371 -16.97 -5.17 3.54
C ALA A 371 -16.09 -3.92 3.52
N LEU A 372 -15.02 -3.89 4.33
CA LEU A 372 -14.07 -2.77 4.40
C LEU A 372 -13.26 -2.55 3.11
N THR A 373 -13.08 -3.59 2.30
CA THR A 373 -12.28 -3.54 1.06
C THR A 373 -13.12 -3.61 -0.22
N SER A 374 -14.45 -3.74 -0.09
CA SER A 374 -15.40 -3.90 -1.21
C SER A 374 -15.36 -2.76 -2.21
N LYS A 375 -15.59 -3.10 -3.47
CA LYS A 375 -15.69 -2.13 -4.57
C LYS A 375 -17.06 -1.48 -4.71
N SER A 376 -18.14 -2.11 -4.25
CA SER A 376 -19.43 -1.79 -4.82
C SER A 376 -20.62 -1.60 -3.90
N ASP A 377 -20.76 -2.19 -2.76
CA ASP A 377 -22.09 -2.23 -2.12
C ASP A 377 -22.25 -1.40 -0.84
N ILE A 378 -21.17 -0.97 -0.23
CA ILE A 378 -21.21 -0.01 0.88
C ILE A 378 -20.16 1.07 0.61
N LEU A 379 -20.31 1.71 -0.55
CA LEU A 379 -19.57 2.93 -0.81
C LEU A 379 -20.21 4.04 -0.02
N THR A 380 -19.51 4.50 1.00
CA THR A 380 -19.90 5.77 1.62
C THR A 380 -19.89 6.86 0.55
N LEU A 381 -20.66 7.91 0.72
CA LEU A 381 -20.63 9.09 -0.16
C LEU A 381 -19.18 9.61 -0.33
N ARG A 382 -18.37 9.44 0.70
CA ARG A 382 -16.95 9.75 0.75
C ARG A 382 -16.15 8.91 -0.24
N ASP A 383 -16.36 7.59 -0.28
CA ASP A 383 -15.67 6.69 -1.21
C ASP A 383 -16.08 6.93 -2.67
N VAL A 384 -17.37 7.21 -2.88
CA VAL A 384 -17.88 7.62 -4.21
C VAL A 384 -17.17 8.89 -4.66
N PHE A 385 -17.06 9.89 -3.79
CA PHE A 385 -16.39 11.13 -4.12
C PHE A 385 -14.90 10.93 -4.45
N LEU A 386 -14.17 10.10 -3.69
CA LEU A 386 -12.80 9.71 -4.02
C LEU A 386 -12.70 9.11 -5.41
N LYS A 387 -13.58 8.16 -5.74
CA LYS A 387 -13.62 7.54 -7.07
C LYS A 387 -13.92 8.55 -8.16
N MET A 388 -14.85 9.46 -7.94
CA MET A 388 -15.18 10.53 -8.89
C MET A 388 -13.96 11.44 -9.14
N LEU A 389 -13.23 11.84 -8.10
CA LEU A 389 -12.00 12.62 -8.24
C LEU A 389 -10.93 11.87 -9.04
N MET A 390 -10.77 10.57 -8.78
CA MET A 390 -9.80 9.72 -9.47
C MET A 390 -10.13 9.45 -10.94
N CYS A 391 -11.37 9.68 -11.41
CA CYS A 391 -11.72 9.66 -12.81
C CYS A 391 -11.02 10.79 -13.60
N THR A 392 -10.56 11.83 -12.93
CA THR A 392 -9.80 12.91 -13.56
C THR A 392 -8.36 12.45 -13.80
N ARG A 393 -7.94 12.40 -15.07
CA ARG A 393 -6.59 11.96 -15.45
C ARG A 393 -5.50 12.76 -14.74
N GLY A 394 -4.68 12.07 -13.95
CA GLY A 394 -3.59 12.65 -13.15
C GLY A 394 -3.92 12.87 -11.68
N VAL A 395 -5.16 12.66 -11.26
CA VAL A 395 -5.53 12.57 -9.84
C VAL A 395 -5.26 11.17 -9.37
N THR A 396 -4.28 11.02 -8.48
CA THR A 396 -3.98 9.76 -7.78
C THR A 396 -4.85 9.65 -6.53
N GLY A 397 -4.96 8.46 -5.95
CA GLY A 397 -5.69 8.28 -4.69
C GLY A 397 -5.20 9.18 -3.56
N GLU A 398 -3.88 9.39 -3.46
CA GLU A 398 -3.29 10.29 -2.45
C GLU A 398 -3.74 11.75 -2.66
N LYS A 399 -3.77 12.23 -3.90
CA LYS A 399 -4.27 13.58 -4.22
C LYS A 399 -5.78 13.71 -3.97
N ALA A 400 -6.53 12.66 -4.32
CA ALA A 400 -7.97 12.63 -4.07
C ALA A 400 -8.30 12.70 -2.57
N LEU A 401 -7.54 12.00 -1.73
CA LEU A 401 -7.68 12.07 -0.28
C LEU A 401 -7.39 13.47 0.26
N GLU A 402 -6.32 14.13 -0.18
CA GLU A 402 -6.00 15.50 0.24
C GLU A 402 -7.07 16.51 -0.20
N ILE A 403 -7.60 16.35 -1.44
CA ILE A 403 -8.71 17.18 -1.91
C ILE A 403 -9.94 16.95 -1.02
N GLN A 404 -10.24 15.70 -0.68
CA GLN A 404 -11.39 15.34 0.14
C GLN A 404 -11.26 15.83 1.58
N GLN A 405 -10.06 15.89 2.16
CA GLN A 405 -9.85 16.48 3.48
C GLN A 405 -10.26 17.96 3.53
N ILE A 406 -10.01 18.70 2.43
CA ILE A 406 -10.36 20.12 2.33
C ILE A 406 -11.84 20.29 1.99
N TRP A 407 -12.36 19.47 1.06
CA TRP A 407 -13.76 19.46 0.63
C TRP A 407 -14.35 18.06 0.82
N PRO A 408 -14.99 17.79 1.95
CA PRO A 408 -15.40 16.43 2.35
C PRO A 408 -16.40 15.76 1.41
N THR A 409 -17.19 16.54 0.67
CA THR A 409 -18.22 16.03 -0.25
C THR A 409 -18.14 16.69 -1.62
N PRO A 410 -18.71 16.05 -2.68
CA PRO A 410 -18.85 16.68 -4.00
C PRO A 410 -19.50 18.07 -3.93
N ARG A 411 -20.51 18.21 -3.08
CA ARG A 411 -21.23 19.47 -2.90
C ARG A 411 -20.31 20.58 -2.40
N HIS A 412 -19.51 20.33 -1.36
CA HIS A 412 -18.56 21.32 -0.84
C HIS A 412 -17.54 21.74 -1.88
N LEU A 413 -17.07 20.81 -2.72
CA LEU A 413 -16.14 21.17 -3.80
C LEU A 413 -16.79 22.03 -4.86
N VAL A 414 -18.01 21.70 -5.29
CA VAL A 414 -18.77 22.48 -6.28
C VAL A 414 -19.11 23.87 -5.73
N GLU A 415 -19.61 23.97 -4.50
CA GLU A 415 -19.91 25.25 -3.85
C GLU A 415 -18.65 26.14 -3.73
N ALA A 416 -17.49 25.53 -3.41
CA ALA A 416 -16.23 26.27 -3.39
C ALA A 416 -15.86 26.84 -4.78
N TYR A 417 -16.11 26.08 -5.86
CA TYR A 417 -15.92 26.58 -7.22
C TYR A 417 -16.90 27.70 -7.58
N MET A 418 -18.18 27.56 -7.19
CA MET A 418 -19.22 28.55 -7.46
C MET A 418 -18.98 29.87 -6.74
N ALA A 419 -18.36 29.84 -5.57
CA ALA A 419 -18.01 31.03 -4.80
C ALA A 419 -16.88 31.88 -5.45
N LEU A 420 -16.23 31.38 -6.50
CA LEU A 420 -15.11 32.01 -7.15
C LEU A 420 -15.47 32.51 -8.54
N GLU A 421 -14.85 33.66 -8.93
CA GLU A 421 -14.88 34.13 -10.29
C GLU A 421 -14.29 33.08 -11.26
N PRO A 422 -14.82 32.97 -12.50
CA PRO A 422 -14.39 31.93 -13.44
C PRO A 422 -12.87 31.87 -13.67
N SER A 423 -12.18 33.02 -13.68
CA SER A 423 -10.73 33.12 -13.84
C SER A 423 -9.94 32.54 -12.67
N ALA A 424 -10.50 32.57 -11.46
CA ALA A 424 -9.84 32.05 -10.24
C ALA A 424 -10.05 30.52 -10.05
N ARG A 425 -11.06 29.95 -10.69
CA ARG A 425 -11.41 28.53 -10.56
C ARG A 425 -10.28 27.60 -11.00
N GLU A 426 -9.58 27.93 -12.09
CA GLU A 426 -8.48 27.10 -12.63
C GLU A 426 -7.36 26.85 -11.61
N THR A 427 -7.13 27.76 -10.70
CA THR A 427 -6.04 27.69 -9.73
C THR A 427 -6.50 27.36 -8.31
N MET A 428 -7.79 27.23 -8.05
CA MET A 428 -8.37 27.08 -6.71
C MET A 428 -7.71 25.95 -5.92
N ILE A 429 -7.69 24.73 -6.46
CA ILE A 429 -7.13 23.57 -5.75
C ILE A 429 -5.63 23.74 -5.56
N SER A 430 -4.89 24.13 -6.61
CA SER A 430 -3.44 24.31 -6.50
C SER A 430 -3.03 25.42 -5.53
N ALA A 431 -3.83 26.48 -5.41
CA ALA A 431 -3.63 27.57 -4.46
C ALA A 431 -3.90 27.10 -3.01
N ARG A 432 -4.98 26.32 -2.80
CA ARG A 432 -5.35 25.83 -1.47
C ARG A 432 -4.39 24.75 -0.97
N MET A 433 -3.77 24.01 -1.88
CA MET A 433 -2.83 22.92 -1.57
C MET A 433 -1.36 23.35 -1.72
N GLN A 434 -1.03 24.61 -1.53
CA GLN A 434 0.36 25.12 -1.66
C GLN A 434 1.30 24.53 -0.61
N GLU A 435 0.80 24.32 0.59
CA GLU A 435 1.55 23.77 1.72
C GLU A 435 1.68 22.23 1.65
N VAL A 436 0.88 21.58 0.81
CA VAL A 436 0.95 20.11 0.63
C VAL A 436 2.19 19.77 -0.17
N VAL A 437 3.00 18.86 0.35
CA VAL A 437 4.31 18.49 -0.19
C VAL A 437 4.23 17.14 -0.90
N GLY A 438 5.06 16.96 -1.93
CA GLY A 438 5.27 15.68 -2.59
C GLY A 438 4.15 15.24 -3.54
N ARG A 439 3.86 13.95 -3.54
CA ARG A 439 2.90 13.31 -4.47
C ARG A 439 1.46 13.75 -4.26
N LYS A 440 1.15 14.25 -3.08
CA LYS A 440 -0.15 14.74 -2.68
C LYS A 440 -0.47 16.10 -3.30
N LYS A 441 0.55 16.88 -3.69
CA LYS A 441 0.39 18.20 -4.24
C LYS A 441 -0.28 18.18 -5.62
N VAL A 442 -1.23 19.07 -5.80
CA VAL A 442 -1.90 19.29 -7.08
C VAL A 442 -1.23 20.47 -7.81
N ALA A 443 -0.58 20.18 -8.93
CA ALA A 443 0.03 21.21 -9.78
C ALA A 443 -1.04 22.04 -10.52
N LYS A 444 -0.69 23.25 -10.98
CA LYS A 444 -1.62 24.18 -11.65
C LYS A 444 -2.33 23.56 -12.85
N GLU A 445 -1.61 22.79 -13.69
CA GLU A 445 -2.19 22.09 -14.85
C GLU A 445 -3.23 21.03 -14.45
N LEU A 446 -3.01 20.34 -13.34
CA LEU A 446 -3.97 19.38 -12.84
C LEU A 446 -5.16 20.08 -12.18
N SER A 447 -4.92 21.18 -11.45
CA SER A 447 -5.98 22.03 -10.88
C SER A 447 -6.91 22.57 -11.97
N LYS A 448 -6.36 22.99 -13.10
CA LYS A 448 -7.15 23.43 -14.27
C LYS A 448 -8.04 22.32 -14.81
N ARG A 449 -7.49 21.11 -15.01
CA ARG A 449 -8.30 19.95 -15.46
C ARG A 449 -9.42 19.58 -14.49
N ILE A 450 -9.17 19.67 -13.19
CA ILE A 450 -10.20 19.41 -12.19
C ILE A 450 -11.27 20.50 -12.28
N ALA A 451 -10.88 21.76 -12.46
CA ALA A 451 -11.80 22.88 -12.62
C ALA A 451 -12.67 22.77 -13.91
N GLU A 452 -12.13 22.22 -14.99
CA GLU A 452 -12.87 21.94 -16.23
C GLU A 452 -14.02 20.96 -16.02
N ILE A 453 -13.88 20.04 -15.05
CA ILE A 453 -14.91 19.01 -14.75
C ILE A 453 -15.87 19.51 -13.65
N TRP A 454 -15.32 20.06 -12.57
CA TRP A 454 -16.05 20.36 -11.35
C TRP A 454 -16.45 21.83 -11.20
N GLY A 455 -15.77 22.71 -11.90
CA GLY A 455 -15.96 24.15 -11.83
C GLY A 455 -16.83 24.74 -12.94
N GLN A 456 -17.35 23.91 -13.85
CA GLN A 456 -18.32 24.37 -14.84
C GLN A 456 -19.70 24.43 -14.19
N ALA A 457 -20.22 25.63 -14.04
CA ALA A 457 -21.62 25.80 -13.70
C ALA A 457 -22.47 25.34 -14.90
N THR A 458 -23.34 24.39 -14.70
CA THR A 458 -24.44 24.10 -15.59
C THR A 458 -25.53 25.16 -15.40
#